data_2fd44f0003028b69d110f3ab1fa1b200
#
_entry.id   2fd44f0003028b69d110f3ab1fa1b200
#
_cell.length_a   1.000
_cell.length_b   1.000
_cell.length_c   1.000
_cell.angle_alpha   90.00
_cell.angle_beta   90.00
_cell.angle_gamma   90.00
#
_symmetry.space_group_name_H-M   'P 1'
#
loop_
_entity.id
_entity.type
_entity.pdbx_description
1 polymer ?
#
loop_
_entity_poly.entity_id
_entity_poly.type
_entity_poly.pdbx_seq_one_letter_code
_entity_poly.pdbx_strand_id
1 'polypeptide(L)'
;MKKKEIVTLALTTALLMTAHAVPASAASNAPESMSQTGSIQTITPRWESTNVVVPSISISGKQISVSVYISPKKSTTSSVGTLYLEKKVVNGWTPVTSWSIDGTGSVSITKTYTGTMGITYRTRVVVTTGVDKIDATSTERTV
;
A
#
# COMPACT_ATOMS: atom_id res chain seq x y z
N MET A 1 34.92 47.42 42.71
CA MET A 1 34.29 46.53 42.59
C MET A 1 34.07 45.37 43.55
N LYS A 2 32.89 44.92 43.68
CA LYS A 2 32.49 43.89 44.64
C LYS A 2 32.42 42.53 43.99
N LYS A 3 33.29 41.63 44.39
CA LYS A 3 33.23 40.21 44.10
C LYS A 3 32.02 39.61 44.82
N LYS A 4 31.15 38.94 44.10
CA LYS A 4 30.15 38.09 44.71
C LYS A 4 30.56 36.64 44.55
N GLU A 5 30.85 36.03 45.64
CA GLU A 5 31.13 34.61 45.76
C GLU A 5 29.81 33.84 45.57
N ILE A 6 29.86 32.86 44.67
CA ILE A 6 28.76 31.95 44.50
C ILE A 6 29.08 30.70 45.31
N VAL A 7 28.30 30.52 46.37
CA VAL A 7 28.39 29.33 47.21
C VAL A 7 27.77 28.16 46.44
N THR A 8 28.59 27.20 46.11
CA THR A 8 28.15 25.94 45.52
C THR A 8 27.65 25.04 46.65
N LEU A 9 26.33 24.88 46.73
CA LEU A 9 25.73 23.92 47.63
C LEU A 9 25.68 22.56 46.91
N ALA A 10 26.58 21.67 47.29
CA ALA A 10 26.57 20.28 46.83
C ALA A 10 25.51 19.51 47.64
N LEU A 11 24.36 19.25 47.03
CA LEU A 11 23.35 18.38 47.58
C LEU A 11 23.58 16.95 47.07
N THR A 12 24.27 16.15 47.84
CA THR A 12 24.40 14.71 47.64
C THR A 12 23.13 14.03 48.12
N THR A 13 22.19 13.80 47.21
CA THR A 13 21.09 12.88 47.47
C THR A 13 21.53 11.48 47.07
N ALA A 14 21.86 10.67 48.06
CA ALA A 14 22.00 9.24 47.89
C ALA A 14 20.65 8.63 47.57
N LEU A 15 20.43 8.31 46.29
CA LEU A 15 19.24 7.58 45.87
C LEU A 15 19.48 6.10 46.17
N LEU A 16 18.86 5.59 47.21
CA LEU A 16 18.78 4.16 47.46
C LEU A 16 17.94 3.55 46.34
N MET A 17 18.59 2.94 45.38
CA MET A 17 17.93 2.10 44.40
C MET A 17 17.55 0.77 45.06
N THR A 18 16.34 0.66 45.55
CA THR A 18 15.76 -0.64 45.83
C THR A 18 15.57 -1.34 44.50
N ALA A 19 16.46 -2.25 44.21
CA ALA A 19 16.31 -3.17 43.11
C ALA A 19 15.07 -4.04 43.40
N HIS A 20 13.96 -3.68 42.83
CA HIS A 20 12.84 -4.56 42.73
C HIS A 20 13.22 -5.57 41.65
N ALA A 21 13.62 -6.73 42.07
CA ALA A 21 13.74 -7.86 41.17
C ALA A 21 12.36 -8.19 40.64
N VAL A 22 12.07 -7.71 39.46
CA VAL A 22 10.92 -8.15 38.69
C VAL A 22 11.23 -9.61 38.33
N PRO A 23 10.38 -10.58 38.69
CA PRO A 23 10.65 -11.94 38.29
C PRO A 23 10.67 -11.99 36.77
N ALA A 24 11.74 -12.46 36.22
CA ALA A 24 11.98 -12.59 34.79
C ALA A 24 11.17 -13.73 34.15
N SER A 25 9.94 -13.94 34.58
CA SER A 25 9.06 -14.95 33.99
C SER A 25 8.42 -14.50 32.67
N ALA A 26 8.66 -13.27 32.24
CA ALA A 26 8.19 -12.82 30.94
C ALA A 26 9.12 -13.13 29.77
N ALA A 27 10.28 -13.68 30.04
CA ALA A 27 11.27 -13.92 28.97
C ALA A 27 10.99 -15.16 28.13
N SER A 28 9.99 -15.96 28.49
CA SER A 28 9.61 -17.14 27.67
C SER A 28 8.74 -16.83 26.47
N ASN A 29 8.32 -15.59 26.34
CA ASN A 29 7.58 -15.09 25.19
C ASN A 29 8.39 -14.05 24.42
N ALA A 30 9.70 -14.15 24.43
CA ALA A 30 10.40 -13.62 23.28
C ALA A 30 9.72 -14.27 22.09
N PRO A 31 9.12 -13.50 21.16
CA PRO A 31 8.74 -14.10 19.90
C PRO A 31 10.02 -14.76 19.45
N GLU A 32 10.01 -16.06 19.36
CA GLU A 32 11.02 -16.72 18.58
C GLU A 32 11.11 -15.88 17.34
N SER A 33 12.26 -15.34 17.11
CA SER A 33 12.57 -14.74 15.86
C SER A 33 12.17 -15.80 14.86
N MET A 34 10.92 -15.74 14.46
CA MET A 34 10.48 -16.43 13.29
C MET A 34 11.38 -15.85 12.24
N SER A 35 12.41 -16.57 11.96
CA SER A 35 13.08 -16.53 10.69
C SER A 35 11.95 -16.72 9.71
N GLN A 36 11.24 -15.65 9.41
CA GLN A 36 10.30 -15.58 8.33
C GLN A 36 11.16 -15.64 7.08
N THR A 37 11.55 -16.85 6.79
CA THR A 37 11.94 -17.25 5.46
C THR A 37 10.71 -16.91 4.63
N GLY A 38 10.69 -15.67 4.16
CA GLY A 38 9.93 -15.06 3.10
C GLY A 38 8.72 -15.79 2.55
N SER A 39 7.83 -16.23 3.39
CA SER A 39 6.44 -16.42 3.01
C SER A 39 5.81 -15.04 3.03
N ILE A 40 5.89 -14.32 1.92
CA ILE A 40 4.96 -13.24 1.65
C ILE A 40 3.60 -13.93 1.70
N GLN A 41 2.95 -13.89 2.84
CA GLN A 41 1.54 -14.19 2.89
C GLN A 41 0.87 -13.07 2.10
N THR A 42 0.64 -13.35 0.84
CA THR A 42 -0.31 -12.58 0.05
C THR A 42 -1.62 -12.75 0.78
N ILE A 43 -1.99 -11.75 1.60
CA ILE A 43 -3.32 -11.68 2.17
C ILE A 43 -4.21 -11.46 0.95
N THR A 44 -4.71 -12.55 0.41
CA THR A 44 -5.73 -12.48 -0.63
C THR A 44 -6.96 -11.92 0.05
N PRO A 45 -7.42 -10.72 -0.31
CA PRO A 45 -8.64 -10.17 0.26
C PRO A 45 -9.74 -11.22 0.08
N ARG A 46 -10.46 -11.54 1.14
CA ARG A 46 -11.60 -12.45 1.06
C ARG A 46 -12.78 -11.68 0.50
N TRP A 47 -12.76 -11.50 -0.80
CA TRP A 47 -13.88 -10.91 -1.49
C TRP A 47 -15.07 -11.88 -1.52
N GLU A 48 -16.26 -11.34 -1.31
CA GLU A 48 -17.48 -12.11 -1.24
C GLU A 48 -18.05 -12.44 -2.64
N SER A 49 -17.96 -11.48 -3.55
CA SER A 49 -18.49 -11.54 -4.91
C SER A 49 -17.42 -11.69 -5.99
N THR A 50 -16.14 -11.49 -5.66
CA THR A 50 -15.04 -11.37 -6.61
C THR A 50 -14.03 -12.50 -6.42
N ASN A 51 -13.56 -13.08 -7.52
CA ASN A 51 -12.42 -13.99 -7.52
C ASN A 51 -11.10 -13.24 -7.66
N VAL A 52 -11.03 -12.35 -8.65
CA VAL A 52 -9.77 -11.66 -8.97
C VAL A 52 -10.04 -10.31 -9.62
N VAL A 53 -9.18 -9.34 -9.31
CA VAL A 53 -9.03 -8.06 -10.03
C VAL A 53 -7.55 -7.82 -10.29
N VAL A 54 -7.16 -7.69 -11.55
CA VAL A 54 -5.77 -7.53 -11.98
C VAL A 54 -5.63 -6.30 -12.85
N PRO A 55 -5.26 -5.14 -12.28
CA PRO A 55 -4.79 -4.02 -13.08
C PRO A 55 -3.38 -4.29 -13.59
N SER A 56 -3.11 -3.92 -14.83
CA SER A 56 -1.82 -4.12 -15.48
C SER A 56 -1.42 -2.90 -16.29
N ILE A 57 -0.11 -2.73 -16.47
CA ILE A 57 0.47 -1.69 -17.31
C ILE A 57 1.64 -2.27 -18.12
N SER A 58 1.71 -1.92 -19.38
CA SER A 58 2.87 -2.20 -20.23
C SER A 58 3.24 -0.97 -21.04
N ILE A 59 4.50 -0.86 -21.42
CA ILE A 59 5.03 0.27 -22.17
C ILE A 59 5.83 -0.23 -23.37
N SER A 60 5.57 0.37 -24.54
CA SER A 60 6.33 0.15 -25.77
C SER A 60 6.64 1.53 -26.38
N GLY A 61 7.91 1.94 -26.31
CA GLY A 61 8.29 3.31 -26.64
C GLY A 61 7.55 4.33 -25.76
N LYS A 62 6.79 5.21 -26.39
CA LYS A 62 5.92 6.18 -25.67
C LYS A 62 4.50 5.68 -25.47
N GLN A 63 4.13 4.56 -26.04
CA GLN A 63 2.79 4.01 -25.92
C GLN A 63 2.65 3.23 -24.63
N ILE A 64 1.71 3.64 -23.80
CA ILE A 64 1.31 2.98 -22.56
C ILE A 64 0.04 2.18 -22.84
N SER A 65 0.04 0.90 -22.55
CA SER A 65 -1.14 0.05 -22.54
C SER A 65 -1.59 -0.18 -21.10
N VAL A 66 -2.80 0.22 -20.81
CA VAL A 66 -3.46 0.12 -19.49
C VAL A 66 -4.53 -0.93 -19.60
N SER A 67 -4.50 -1.92 -18.73
CA SER A 67 -5.53 -2.95 -18.73
C SER A 67 -5.99 -3.33 -17.33
N VAL A 68 -7.20 -3.87 -17.27
CA VAL A 68 -7.75 -4.50 -16.08
C VAL A 68 -8.53 -5.76 -16.49
N TYR A 69 -8.35 -6.80 -15.70
CA TYR A 69 -9.16 -8.00 -15.76
C TYR A 69 -9.89 -8.16 -14.44
N ILE A 70 -11.21 -8.35 -14.49
CA ILE A 70 -12.08 -8.55 -13.33
C ILE A 70 -12.85 -9.86 -13.56
N SER A 71 -12.76 -10.76 -12.60
CA SER A 71 -13.51 -12.02 -12.62
C SER A 71 -14.33 -12.14 -11.34
N PRO A 72 -15.66 -12.00 -11.42
CA PRO A 72 -16.53 -12.25 -10.30
C PRO A 72 -16.73 -13.75 -10.07
N LYS A 73 -17.24 -14.11 -8.89
CA LYS A 73 -17.57 -15.51 -8.54
C LYS A 73 -18.77 -16.05 -9.30
N LYS A 74 -19.70 -15.15 -9.67
CA LYS A 74 -20.88 -15.49 -10.45
C LYS A 74 -20.91 -14.68 -11.72
N SER A 75 -21.24 -15.32 -12.84
CA SER A 75 -21.33 -14.68 -14.16
C SER A 75 -22.43 -13.60 -14.26
N THR A 76 -23.35 -13.57 -13.32
CA THR A 76 -24.42 -12.58 -13.24
C THR A 76 -24.06 -11.35 -12.39
N THR A 77 -22.89 -11.35 -11.75
CA THR A 77 -22.43 -10.22 -10.93
C THR A 77 -22.00 -9.06 -11.81
N SER A 78 -22.47 -7.87 -11.53
CA SER A 78 -22.04 -6.65 -12.21
C SER A 78 -20.80 -6.04 -11.56
N SER A 79 -19.99 -5.39 -12.39
CA SER A 79 -18.81 -4.61 -11.98
C SER A 79 -18.95 -3.21 -12.54
N VAL A 80 -18.92 -2.20 -11.65
CA VAL A 80 -19.03 -0.79 -12.02
C VAL A 80 -17.93 -0.01 -11.33
N GLY A 81 -17.23 0.85 -12.07
CA GLY A 81 -16.14 1.62 -11.50
C GLY A 81 -15.34 2.43 -12.50
N THR A 82 -14.08 2.68 -12.18
CA THR A 82 -13.19 3.51 -12.99
C THR A 82 -11.77 2.91 -13.03
N LEU A 83 -11.22 2.88 -14.22
CA LEU A 83 -9.83 2.56 -14.50
C LEU A 83 -9.06 3.86 -14.69
N TYR A 84 -8.01 4.07 -13.92
CA TYR A 84 -7.16 5.26 -13.98
C TYR A 84 -5.78 4.92 -14.52
N LEU A 85 -5.22 5.83 -15.31
CA LEU A 85 -3.79 5.95 -15.52
C LEU A 85 -3.28 7.09 -14.64
N GLU A 86 -2.34 6.79 -13.76
CA GLU A 86 -1.76 7.77 -12.84
C GLU A 86 -0.27 7.96 -13.16
N LYS A 87 0.23 9.19 -13.02
CA LYS A 87 1.65 9.52 -13.07
C LYS A 87 2.20 9.83 -11.70
N LYS A 88 3.46 9.48 -11.48
CA LYS A 88 4.19 9.78 -10.25
C LYS A 88 4.51 11.27 -10.17
N VAL A 89 4.25 11.86 -9.01
CA VAL A 89 4.59 13.22 -8.66
C VAL A 89 5.37 13.23 -7.34
N VAL A 90 5.90 14.39 -6.92
CA VAL A 90 6.76 14.50 -5.73
C VAL A 90 6.13 13.85 -4.49
N ASN A 91 4.84 14.07 -4.26
CA ASN A 91 4.15 13.61 -3.06
C ASN A 91 3.06 12.56 -3.35
N GLY A 92 3.28 11.71 -4.34
CA GLY A 92 2.33 10.63 -4.61
C GLY A 92 2.00 10.44 -6.09
N TRP A 93 0.72 10.27 -6.38
CA TRP A 93 0.21 9.92 -7.69
C TRP A 93 -0.90 10.86 -8.12
N THR A 94 -0.91 11.24 -9.38
CA THR A 94 -1.94 12.10 -9.98
C THR A 94 -2.55 11.42 -11.18
N PRO A 95 -3.88 11.33 -11.28
CA PRO A 95 -4.56 10.81 -12.46
C PRO A 95 -4.23 11.64 -13.70
N VAL A 96 -3.92 10.95 -14.80
CA VAL A 96 -3.67 11.56 -16.12
C VAL A 96 -4.91 11.44 -16.98
N THR A 97 -5.56 10.29 -16.90
CA THR A 97 -6.80 9.97 -17.62
C THR A 97 -7.52 8.83 -16.92
N SER A 98 -8.78 8.64 -17.28
CA SER A 98 -9.61 7.57 -16.72
C SER A 98 -10.62 7.06 -17.74
N TRP A 99 -11.10 5.83 -17.49
CA TRP A 99 -12.12 5.17 -18.30
C TRP A 99 -13.12 4.47 -17.40
N SER A 100 -14.38 4.53 -17.76
CA SER A 100 -15.45 3.85 -17.03
C SER A 100 -15.33 2.34 -17.19
N ILE A 101 -15.67 1.63 -16.12
CA ILE A 101 -15.87 0.18 -16.10
C ILE A 101 -17.37 -0.04 -15.86
N ASP A 102 -18.01 -0.78 -16.73
CA ASP A 102 -19.37 -1.23 -16.59
C ASP A 102 -19.51 -2.56 -17.32
N GLY A 103 -19.92 -3.59 -16.62
CA GLY A 103 -20.10 -4.91 -17.21
C GLY A 103 -20.66 -5.94 -16.24
N THR A 104 -21.15 -7.03 -16.79
CA THR A 104 -21.66 -8.17 -16.03
C THR A 104 -20.83 -9.41 -16.35
N GLY A 105 -20.51 -10.19 -15.35
CA GLY A 105 -19.60 -11.31 -15.49
C GLY A 105 -18.14 -10.85 -15.59
N SER A 106 -17.30 -11.63 -16.27
CA SER A 106 -15.90 -11.28 -16.45
C SER A 106 -15.74 -10.06 -17.36
N VAL A 107 -14.98 -9.07 -16.88
CA VAL A 107 -14.72 -7.82 -17.58
C VAL A 107 -13.23 -7.73 -17.92
N SER A 108 -12.90 -7.45 -19.15
CA SER A 108 -11.53 -7.18 -19.62
C SER A 108 -11.52 -5.89 -20.42
N ILE A 109 -10.73 -4.91 -19.96
CA ILE A 109 -10.61 -3.61 -20.59
C ILE A 109 -9.14 -3.36 -20.87
N THR A 110 -8.83 -2.90 -22.09
CA THR A 110 -7.51 -2.42 -22.47
C THR A 110 -7.65 -1.07 -23.16
N LYS A 111 -6.85 -0.10 -22.72
CA LYS A 111 -6.79 1.25 -23.24
C LYS A 111 -5.34 1.65 -23.50
N THR A 112 -5.14 2.58 -24.43
CA THR A 112 -3.82 3.10 -24.77
C THR A 112 -3.72 4.59 -24.49
N TYR A 113 -2.53 5.04 -24.14
CA TYR A 113 -2.21 6.42 -23.89
C TYR A 113 -0.78 6.73 -24.34
N THR A 114 -0.52 7.92 -24.86
CA THR A 114 0.84 8.34 -25.21
C THR A 114 1.49 9.02 -24.01
N GLY A 115 2.49 8.38 -23.43
CA GLY A 115 3.20 8.86 -22.26
C GLY A 115 4.31 9.86 -22.57
N THR A 116 4.84 10.46 -21.54
CA THR A 116 5.99 11.37 -21.61
C THR A 116 7.25 10.64 -21.14
N MET A 117 8.34 10.76 -21.88
CA MET A 117 9.64 10.16 -21.55
C MET A 117 10.10 10.61 -20.15
N GLY A 118 10.65 9.67 -19.39
CA GLY A 118 11.15 9.90 -18.04
C GLY A 118 10.08 9.96 -16.96
N ILE A 119 8.80 9.87 -17.31
CA ILE A 119 7.70 9.86 -16.33
C ILE A 119 7.33 8.41 -15.99
N THR A 120 7.14 8.17 -14.70
CA THR A 120 6.68 6.88 -14.16
C THR A 120 5.15 6.88 -14.04
N TYR A 121 4.55 5.79 -14.49
CA TYR A 121 3.11 5.59 -14.52
C TYR A 121 2.71 4.31 -13.81
N ARG A 122 1.45 4.24 -13.37
CA ARG A 122 0.78 3.02 -12.92
C ARG A 122 -0.69 3.03 -13.31
N THR A 123 -1.27 1.85 -13.35
CA THR A 123 -2.71 1.67 -13.47
C THR A 123 -3.32 1.56 -12.08
N ARG A 124 -4.44 2.24 -11.83
CA ARG A 124 -5.26 2.05 -10.63
C ARG A 124 -6.68 1.75 -11.05
N VAL A 125 -7.30 0.80 -10.40
CA VAL A 125 -8.72 0.48 -10.59
C VAL A 125 -9.47 0.67 -9.29
N VAL A 126 -10.58 1.40 -9.37
CA VAL A 126 -11.54 1.53 -8.27
C VAL A 126 -12.87 1.01 -8.80
N VAL A 127 -13.30 -0.14 -8.30
CA VAL A 127 -14.47 -0.85 -8.85
C VAL A 127 -15.29 -1.46 -7.72
N THR A 128 -16.59 -1.48 -7.90
CA THR A 128 -17.52 -2.27 -7.09
C THR A 128 -17.98 -3.46 -7.90
N THR A 129 -17.70 -4.66 -7.42
CA THR A 129 -18.12 -5.92 -8.03
C THR A 129 -19.05 -6.65 -7.07
N GLY A 130 -20.33 -6.67 -7.39
CA GLY A 130 -21.35 -7.12 -6.45
C GLY A 130 -21.34 -6.27 -5.17
N VAL A 131 -20.98 -6.87 -4.03
CA VAL A 131 -20.88 -6.17 -2.73
C VAL A 131 -19.44 -5.72 -2.41
N ASP A 132 -18.46 -6.14 -3.19
CA ASP A 132 -17.04 -5.85 -2.94
C ASP A 132 -16.66 -4.48 -3.50
N LYS A 133 -16.09 -3.62 -2.66
CA LYS A 133 -15.43 -2.39 -3.08
C LYS A 133 -13.93 -2.64 -3.15
N ILE A 134 -13.35 -2.46 -4.33
CA ILE A 134 -11.97 -2.84 -4.63
C ILE A 134 -11.23 -1.62 -5.14
N ASP A 135 -10.06 -1.37 -4.54
CA ASP A 135 -9.07 -0.39 -4.99
C ASP A 135 -7.73 -1.11 -5.15
N ALA A 136 -7.28 -1.25 -6.38
CA ALA A 136 -6.08 -2.00 -6.68
C ALA A 136 -5.19 -1.25 -7.68
N THR A 137 -3.87 -1.47 -7.59
CA THR A 137 -2.88 -0.83 -8.45
C THR A 137 -1.98 -1.86 -9.11
N SER A 138 -1.50 -1.54 -10.31
CA SER A 138 -0.47 -2.30 -11.01
C SER A 138 0.94 -2.00 -10.45
N THR A 139 1.94 -2.70 -10.98
CA THR A 139 3.33 -2.28 -10.87
C THR A 139 3.56 -0.93 -11.54
N GLU A 140 4.64 -0.25 -11.17
CA GLU A 140 5.07 1.01 -11.79
C GLU A 140 5.89 0.74 -13.06
N ARG A 141 5.77 1.62 -14.07
CA ARG A 141 6.56 1.60 -15.30
C ARG A 141 6.94 3.01 -15.71
N THR A 142 8.16 3.19 -16.20
CA THR A 142 8.68 4.47 -16.72
C THR A 142 8.75 4.43 -18.24
N VAL A 143 8.28 5.51 -18.89
CA VAL A 143 8.36 5.72 -20.34
C VAL A 143 9.73 6.14 -20.76
#